data_65dcdebbdd8e415b7655e624ef9add8a
#
_entry.id   65dcdebbdd8e415b7655e624ef9add8a
#
_cell.length_a   1.000
_cell.length_b   1.000
_cell.length_c   1.000
_cell.angle_alpha   90.00
_cell.angle_beta   90.00
_cell.angle_gamma   90.00
#
_symmetry.space_group_name_H-M   'P 1'
#
loop_
_entity.id
_entity.type
_entity.pdbx_description
1 polymer ?
#
loop_
_entity_poly.entity_id
_entity_poly.type
_entity_poly.pdbx_seq_one_letter_code
_entity_poly.pdbx_strand_id
1 'polypeptide(L)'
;KNRGITMVALVITIIILLILAGVAIVTLTQTGLFEKAKQAKNITENAQNTENTILAQYNNKINEIVDGTREQQNQQSNTTYSEEEQVVGKWIDGKTIYGKIIDMGTNYSISARAVDIEKYIPDIDFPINANMYIIDTENNIKGSHPCALWQRSGGAWRIEPVQNWDAASTRHIYFYVEYTKN
;
A
#
# COMPACT_ATOMS: atom_id res chain seq x y z
N LYS A 1 -61.74 49.80 -19.57
CA LYS A 1 -62.53 49.73 -18.32
C LYS A 1 -61.87 48.78 -17.35
N ASN A 2 -61.02 49.29 -16.51
CA ASN A 2 -60.42 48.50 -15.43
C ASN A 2 -61.44 48.34 -14.31
N ARG A 3 -61.98 47.14 -14.13
CA ARG A 3 -62.76 46.78 -12.97
C ARG A 3 -61.82 46.51 -11.80
N GLY A 4 -61.79 47.43 -10.85
CA GLY A 4 -61.06 47.23 -9.63
C GLY A 4 -61.61 46.01 -8.88
N ILE A 5 -60.74 45.23 -8.32
CA ILE A 5 -61.08 44.16 -7.42
C ILE A 5 -61.89 44.75 -6.27
N THR A 6 -63.10 44.26 -6.04
CA THR A 6 -63.91 44.74 -4.94
C THR A 6 -63.24 44.44 -3.60
N MET A 7 -63.35 45.39 -2.64
CA MET A 7 -62.77 45.17 -1.27
C MET A 7 -63.20 43.86 -0.66
N VAL A 8 -64.40 43.39 -0.96
CA VAL A 8 -64.92 42.11 -0.51
C VAL A 8 -64.15 40.94 -1.08
N ALA A 9 -63.77 40.95 -2.38
CA ALA A 9 -62.95 39.90 -2.97
C ALA A 9 -61.53 39.84 -2.37
N LEU A 10 -60.93 40.97 -2.05
CA LEU A 10 -59.66 41.07 -1.39
C LEU A 10 -59.68 40.44 0.02
N VAL A 11 -60.72 40.80 0.81
CA VAL A 11 -60.87 40.22 2.15
C VAL A 11 -61.05 38.69 2.12
N ILE A 12 -61.91 38.23 1.19
CA ILE A 12 -62.10 36.74 1.04
C ILE A 12 -60.82 36.02 0.65
N THR A 13 -60.00 36.56 -0.27
CA THR A 13 -58.76 35.98 -0.67
C THR A 13 -57.78 35.93 0.49
N ILE A 14 -57.69 36.96 1.32
CA ILE A 14 -56.82 36.98 2.51
C ILE A 14 -57.27 35.92 3.53
N ILE A 15 -58.58 35.78 3.78
CA ILE A 15 -59.08 34.75 4.71
C ILE A 15 -58.77 33.34 4.20
N ILE A 16 -58.98 33.10 2.92
CA ILE A 16 -58.64 31.79 2.31
C ILE A 16 -57.15 31.46 2.44
N LEU A 17 -56.26 32.44 2.17
CA LEU A 17 -54.84 32.26 2.30
C LEU A 17 -54.41 31.97 3.76
N LEU A 18 -55.00 32.64 4.73
CA LEU A 18 -54.72 32.40 6.13
C LEU A 18 -55.18 31.00 6.57
N ILE A 19 -56.34 30.54 6.11
CA ILE A 19 -56.82 29.18 6.40
C ILE A 19 -55.90 28.16 5.74
N LEU A 20 -55.50 28.33 4.50
CA LEU A 20 -54.58 27.41 3.81
C LEU A 20 -53.19 27.38 4.47
N ALA A 21 -52.68 28.54 4.87
CA ALA A 21 -51.41 28.63 5.59
C ALA A 21 -51.49 27.90 6.95
N GLY A 22 -52.57 28.08 7.69
CA GLY A 22 -52.80 27.41 8.98
C GLY A 22 -52.85 25.90 8.85
N VAL A 23 -53.56 25.37 7.87
CA VAL A 23 -53.64 23.92 7.62
C VAL A 23 -52.28 23.36 7.20
N ALA A 24 -51.51 24.08 6.38
CA ALA A 24 -50.19 23.64 5.94
C ALA A 24 -49.20 23.50 7.12
N ILE A 25 -49.25 24.43 8.08
CA ILE A 25 -48.37 24.38 9.26
C ILE A 25 -48.74 23.19 10.18
N VAL A 26 -50.05 22.96 10.40
CA VAL A 26 -50.53 21.87 11.24
C VAL A 26 -50.16 20.50 10.64
N THR A 27 -50.29 20.33 9.32
CA THR A 27 -49.90 19.06 8.66
C THR A 27 -48.40 18.80 8.73
N LEU A 28 -47.56 19.81 8.62
CA LEU A 28 -46.11 19.68 8.78
C LEU A 28 -45.69 19.27 10.18
N THR A 29 -46.33 19.77 11.21
CA THR A 29 -46.08 19.42 12.61
C THR A 29 -46.63 18.04 12.97
N GLN A 30 -47.78 17.64 12.48
CA GLN A 30 -48.40 16.34 12.73
C GLN A 30 -47.70 15.18 12.02
N THR A 31 -47.04 15.39 10.92
CA THR A 31 -46.31 14.34 10.19
C THR A 31 -44.97 13.96 10.84
N GLY A 32 -44.57 14.60 11.92
CA GLY A 32 -43.32 14.31 12.59
C GLY A 32 -42.08 14.58 11.74
N LEU A 33 -42.19 15.33 10.66
CA LEU A 33 -41.07 15.66 9.76
C LEU A 33 -39.94 16.38 10.50
N PHE A 34 -40.27 17.29 11.42
CA PHE A 34 -39.27 17.96 12.24
C PHE A 34 -38.51 17.00 13.17
N GLU A 35 -39.24 16.05 13.75
CA GLU A 35 -38.57 15.01 14.59
C GLU A 35 -37.69 14.09 13.75
N LYS A 36 -38.16 13.70 12.57
CA LYS A 36 -37.32 12.88 11.64
C LYS A 36 -36.12 13.66 11.14
N ALA A 37 -36.26 14.96 10.83
CA ALA A 37 -35.11 15.78 10.43
C ALA A 37 -34.09 15.94 11.56
N LYS A 38 -34.57 16.13 12.81
CA LYS A 38 -33.71 16.18 13.98
C LYS A 38 -32.98 14.84 14.25
N GLN A 39 -33.70 13.73 14.10
CA GLN A 39 -33.09 12.38 14.20
C GLN A 39 -32.04 12.16 13.12
N ALA A 40 -32.34 12.52 11.86
CA ALA A 40 -31.39 12.42 10.77
C ALA A 40 -30.13 13.25 11.01
N LYS A 41 -30.29 14.49 11.52
CA LYS A 41 -29.16 15.32 11.93
C LYS A 41 -28.30 14.64 12.99
N ASN A 42 -28.91 14.14 14.07
CA ASN A 42 -28.20 13.47 15.15
C ASN A 42 -27.46 12.22 14.67
N ILE A 43 -28.08 11.43 13.78
CA ILE A 43 -27.45 10.24 13.19
C ILE A 43 -26.24 10.65 12.34
N THR A 44 -26.37 11.72 11.55
CA THR A 44 -25.27 12.22 10.72
C THR A 44 -24.11 12.75 11.58
N GLU A 45 -24.40 13.52 12.63
CA GLU A 45 -23.38 14.01 13.56
C GLU A 45 -22.67 12.85 14.29
N ASN A 46 -23.43 11.84 14.73
CA ASN A 46 -22.84 10.65 15.35
C ASN A 46 -22.00 9.84 14.37
N ALA A 47 -22.43 9.68 13.13
CA ALA A 47 -21.67 9.00 12.09
C ALA A 47 -20.35 9.75 11.81
N GLN A 48 -20.40 11.07 11.70
CA GLN A 48 -19.23 11.92 11.49
C GLN A 48 -18.23 11.85 12.67
N ASN A 49 -18.75 11.87 13.90
CA ASN A 49 -17.91 11.71 15.10
C ASN A 49 -17.26 10.32 15.15
N THR A 50 -17.99 9.28 14.78
CA THR A 50 -17.47 7.91 14.70
C THR A 50 -16.39 7.80 13.64
N GLU A 51 -16.62 8.37 12.45
CA GLU A 51 -15.64 8.41 11.36
C GLU A 51 -14.35 9.13 11.79
N ASN A 52 -14.48 10.32 12.40
CA ASN A 52 -13.33 11.07 12.91
C ASN A 52 -12.55 10.28 13.97
N THR A 53 -13.25 9.56 14.84
CA THR A 53 -12.62 8.71 15.87
C THR A 53 -11.85 7.56 15.22
N ILE A 54 -12.45 6.91 14.22
CA ILE A 54 -11.81 5.83 13.48
C ILE A 54 -10.57 6.35 12.73
N LEU A 55 -10.69 7.50 12.05
CA LEU A 55 -9.56 8.12 11.36
C LEU A 55 -8.42 8.49 12.32
N ALA A 56 -8.73 9.01 13.51
CA ALA A 56 -7.73 9.28 14.53
C ALA A 56 -7.05 8.00 15.03
N GLN A 57 -7.79 6.91 15.20
CA GLN A 57 -7.22 5.60 15.57
C GLN A 57 -6.32 5.04 14.47
N TYR A 58 -6.72 5.17 13.19
CA TYR A 58 -5.88 4.75 12.06
C TYR A 58 -4.60 5.59 11.99
N ASN A 59 -4.69 6.90 12.15
CA ASN A 59 -3.52 7.77 12.16
C ASN A 59 -2.56 7.44 13.32
N ASN A 60 -3.09 7.18 14.52
CA ASN A 60 -2.27 6.75 15.65
C ASN A 60 -1.59 5.40 15.36
N LYS A 61 -2.32 4.45 14.80
CA LYS A 61 -1.76 3.15 14.43
C LYS A 61 -0.72 3.24 13.30
N ILE A 62 -0.94 4.11 12.34
CA ILE A 62 0.06 4.41 11.30
C ILE A 62 1.30 5.05 11.92
N ASN A 63 1.14 5.99 12.84
CA ASN A 63 2.26 6.62 13.53
C ASN A 63 3.02 5.60 14.41
N GLU A 64 2.33 4.73 15.14
CA GLU A 64 2.97 3.63 15.89
C GLU A 64 3.78 2.70 14.97
N ILE A 65 3.23 2.36 13.80
CA ILE A 65 3.95 1.53 12.80
C ILE A 65 5.13 2.31 12.24
N VAL A 66 4.95 3.58 11.89
CA VAL A 66 6.01 4.43 11.33
C VAL A 66 7.11 4.69 12.36
N ASP A 67 6.76 4.97 13.61
CA ASP A 67 7.74 5.19 14.68
C ASP A 67 8.41 3.87 15.09
N GLY A 68 7.66 2.77 15.18
CA GLY A 68 8.25 1.43 15.37
C GLY A 68 9.13 1.00 14.19
N THR A 69 8.80 1.43 12.98
CA THR A 69 9.66 1.23 11.79
C THR A 69 10.87 2.17 11.83
N ARG A 70 10.74 3.37 12.40
CA ARG A 70 11.87 4.30 12.60
C ARG A 70 12.83 3.86 13.69
N GLU A 71 12.34 3.25 14.78
CA GLU A 71 13.20 2.63 15.78
C GLU A 71 13.89 1.37 15.24
N GLN A 72 13.24 0.62 14.32
CA GLN A 72 13.86 -0.46 13.57
C GLN A 72 14.71 0.04 12.40
N GLN A 73 14.44 1.24 11.85
CA GLN A 73 15.27 1.88 10.82
C GLN A 73 16.45 2.67 11.41
N ASN A 74 16.48 2.96 12.72
CA ASN A 74 17.67 3.42 13.41
C ASN A 74 18.60 2.28 13.86
N GLN A 75 18.15 1.04 13.85
CA GLN A 75 18.95 -0.08 13.39
C GLN A 75 18.86 -0.05 11.86
N GLN A 76 19.37 1.05 11.31
CA GLN A 76 19.69 1.22 9.93
C GLN A 76 19.94 -0.18 9.36
N SER A 77 19.06 -0.63 8.47
CA SER A 77 19.52 -1.49 7.41
C SER A 77 20.53 -0.64 6.62
N ASN A 78 21.74 -0.49 7.16
CA ASN A 78 22.90 -0.60 6.36
C ASN A 78 22.73 -1.99 5.75
N THR A 79 21.95 -2.06 4.70
CA THR A 79 22.08 -3.12 3.73
C THR A 79 23.42 -2.84 3.11
N THR A 80 24.46 -3.08 3.90
CA THR A 80 25.81 -3.18 3.42
C THR A 80 25.72 -4.42 2.55
N TYR A 81 25.56 -4.18 1.27
CA TYR A 81 25.64 -5.24 0.28
C TYR A 81 26.95 -5.93 0.52
N SER A 82 26.90 -7.06 1.19
CA SER A 82 28.07 -7.80 1.66
C SER A 82 28.04 -9.18 1.02
N GLU A 83 29.19 -9.66 0.62
CA GLU A 83 29.38 -11.07 0.25
C GLU A 83 29.25 -11.97 1.48
N GLU A 84 29.42 -11.43 2.68
CA GLU A 84 29.11 -12.11 3.92
C GLU A 84 27.61 -12.03 4.16
N GLU A 85 27.06 -13.11 4.68
CA GLU A 85 25.66 -13.22 5.05
C GLU A 85 25.28 -12.22 6.15
N GLN A 86 24.19 -11.49 5.95
CA GLN A 86 23.65 -10.52 6.89
C GLN A 86 22.20 -10.87 7.25
N VAL A 87 21.82 -10.65 8.50
CA VAL A 87 20.40 -10.71 8.90
C VAL A 87 19.72 -9.43 8.43
N VAL A 88 18.68 -9.57 7.60
CA VAL A 88 17.97 -8.42 7.00
C VAL A 88 16.54 -8.29 7.48
N GLY A 89 15.99 -9.28 8.18
CA GLY A 89 14.63 -9.20 8.71
C GLY A 89 14.08 -10.51 9.25
N LYS A 90 12.75 -10.55 9.32
CA LYS A 90 11.99 -11.75 9.65
C LYS A 90 10.88 -11.99 8.64
N TRP A 91 10.68 -13.26 8.29
CA TRP A 91 9.58 -13.69 7.44
C TRP A 91 8.26 -13.76 8.22
N ILE A 92 7.15 -13.86 7.51
CA ILE A 92 5.79 -13.90 8.10
C ILE A 92 5.57 -15.05 9.09
N ASP A 93 6.34 -16.13 8.99
CA ASP A 93 6.33 -17.28 9.91
C ASP A 93 7.29 -17.13 11.10
N GLY A 94 7.99 -15.98 11.19
CA GLY A 94 8.97 -15.67 12.23
C GLY A 94 10.40 -16.16 11.93
N LYS A 95 10.65 -16.88 10.84
CA LYS A 95 11.99 -17.27 10.41
C LYS A 95 12.85 -16.05 10.13
N THR A 96 14.13 -16.15 10.44
CA THR A 96 15.10 -15.08 10.13
C THR A 96 15.34 -15.04 8.62
N ILE A 97 15.27 -13.83 8.06
CA ILE A 97 15.66 -13.56 6.68
C ILE A 97 17.12 -13.15 6.65
N TYR A 98 17.87 -13.82 5.82
CA TYR A 98 19.26 -13.52 5.52
C TYR A 98 19.38 -12.89 4.14
N GLY A 99 20.30 -11.96 3.99
CA GLY A 99 20.68 -11.34 2.72
C GLY A 99 22.14 -11.61 2.41
N LYS A 100 22.43 -11.91 1.16
CA LYS A 100 23.80 -12.16 0.70
C LYS A 100 23.99 -11.70 -0.74
N ILE A 101 25.18 -11.17 -1.04
CA ILE A 101 25.64 -10.94 -2.42
C ILE A 101 26.40 -12.16 -2.90
N ILE A 102 26.07 -12.57 -4.13
CA ILE A 102 26.81 -13.57 -4.90
C ILE A 102 27.54 -12.84 -6.02
N ASP A 103 28.87 -12.83 -5.95
CA ASP A 103 29.70 -12.28 -7.02
C ASP A 103 29.85 -13.30 -8.15
N MET A 104 29.44 -12.92 -9.36
CA MET A 104 29.54 -13.72 -10.57
C MET A 104 30.75 -13.36 -11.44
N GLY A 105 31.48 -12.30 -11.07
CA GLY A 105 32.61 -11.80 -11.81
C GLY A 105 32.23 -11.07 -13.10
N THR A 106 33.24 -10.83 -13.95
CA THR A 106 33.10 -10.03 -15.18
C THR A 106 32.75 -10.86 -16.42
N ASN A 107 32.89 -12.18 -16.37
CA ASN A 107 32.68 -13.07 -17.53
C ASN A 107 31.39 -13.89 -17.43
N TYR A 108 30.43 -13.43 -16.64
CA TYR A 108 29.16 -14.13 -16.50
C TYR A 108 28.34 -13.99 -17.79
N SER A 109 28.14 -15.11 -18.46
CA SER A 109 27.27 -15.15 -19.65
C SER A 109 25.82 -15.34 -19.24
N ILE A 110 25.00 -14.35 -19.50
CA ILE A 110 23.54 -14.38 -19.24
C ILE A 110 22.84 -15.45 -20.10
N SER A 111 23.46 -15.89 -21.18
CA SER A 111 22.95 -17.03 -21.97
C SER A 111 22.96 -18.36 -21.17
N ALA A 112 23.66 -18.44 -20.07
CA ALA A 112 23.62 -19.58 -19.15
C ALA A 112 22.40 -19.61 -18.23
N ARG A 113 21.51 -18.69 -18.38
CA ARG A 113 20.11 -18.57 -17.95
C ARG A 113 19.81 -18.70 -16.45
N ALA A 114 20.26 -19.67 -15.74
CA ALA A 114 19.88 -19.84 -14.34
C ALA A 114 21.07 -20.29 -13.50
N VAL A 115 21.21 -19.67 -12.34
CA VAL A 115 22.25 -19.97 -11.35
C VAL A 115 21.68 -20.88 -10.27
N ASP A 116 22.34 -21.98 -9.96
CA ASP A 116 22.01 -22.83 -8.83
C ASP A 116 22.49 -22.13 -7.55
N ILE A 117 21.54 -21.65 -6.74
CA ILE A 117 21.83 -20.84 -5.54
C ILE A 117 22.54 -21.67 -4.47
N GLU A 118 22.24 -22.94 -4.37
CA GLU A 118 22.80 -23.85 -3.35
C GLU A 118 24.33 -23.98 -3.41
N LYS A 119 24.93 -23.67 -4.57
CA LYS A 119 26.39 -23.60 -4.68
C LYS A 119 26.99 -22.46 -3.85
N TYR A 120 26.24 -21.42 -3.60
CA TYR A 120 26.67 -20.21 -2.90
C TYR A 120 26.04 -20.11 -1.50
N ILE A 121 24.89 -20.77 -1.30
CA ILE A 121 24.11 -20.78 -0.07
C ILE A 121 23.63 -22.22 0.18
N PRO A 122 24.48 -23.09 0.74
CA PRO A 122 24.19 -24.54 0.86
C PRO A 122 23.04 -24.88 1.80
N ASP A 123 22.74 -24.01 2.78
CA ASP A 123 21.75 -24.20 3.83
C ASP A 123 20.45 -23.41 3.57
N ILE A 124 20.23 -22.99 2.33
CA ILE A 124 19.01 -22.28 1.93
C ILE A 124 17.78 -23.20 2.08
N ASP A 125 16.78 -22.70 2.79
CA ASP A 125 15.44 -23.31 2.87
C ASP A 125 14.52 -22.75 1.78
N PHE A 126 14.34 -21.44 1.79
CA PHE A 126 13.45 -20.75 0.85
C PHE A 126 14.01 -19.40 0.43
N PRO A 127 14.23 -19.16 -0.88
CA PRO A 127 14.58 -17.85 -1.39
C PRO A 127 13.33 -16.96 -1.47
N ILE A 128 13.44 -15.75 -0.92
CA ILE A 128 12.34 -14.80 -0.81
C ILE A 128 12.37 -13.79 -1.97
N ASN A 129 13.56 -13.28 -2.25
CA ASN A 129 13.78 -12.25 -3.25
C ASN A 129 15.16 -12.38 -3.88
N ALA A 130 15.30 -12.02 -5.15
CA ALA A 130 16.59 -11.90 -5.79
C ALA A 130 16.59 -10.79 -6.84
N ASN A 131 17.69 -10.03 -6.85
CA ASN A 131 17.94 -8.99 -7.83
C ASN A 131 19.35 -9.14 -8.41
N MET A 132 19.47 -8.94 -9.72
CA MET A 132 20.73 -8.87 -10.41
C MET A 132 21.18 -7.42 -10.53
N TYR A 133 22.43 -7.14 -10.23
CA TYR A 133 23.06 -5.82 -10.38
C TYR A 133 24.20 -5.93 -11.40
N ILE A 134 24.24 -4.95 -12.28
CA ILE A 134 25.30 -4.81 -13.29
C ILE A 134 26.12 -3.59 -12.92
N ILE A 135 27.41 -3.78 -12.70
CA ILE A 135 28.34 -2.72 -12.29
C ILE A 135 29.42 -2.56 -13.36
N ASP A 136 29.75 -1.32 -13.70
CA ASP A 136 30.83 -1.04 -14.64
C ASP A 136 32.21 -1.03 -13.96
N THR A 137 33.25 -0.79 -14.76
CA THR A 137 34.64 -0.72 -14.30
C THR A 137 34.94 0.45 -13.33
N GLU A 138 34.01 1.43 -13.27
CA GLU A 138 34.08 2.60 -12.38
C GLU A 138 33.28 2.43 -11.12
N ASN A 139 32.75 1.21 -10.83
CA ASN A 139 31.86 0.87 -9.72
C ASN A 139 30.49 1.56 -9.73
N ASN A 140 30.03 2.01 -10.90
CA ASN A 140 28.67 2.56 -11.02
C ASN A 140 27.67 1.45 -11.35
N ILE A 141 26.51 1.46 -10.67
CA ILE A 141 25.39 0.57 -11.01
C ILE A 141 24.81 1.01 -12.35
N LYS A 142 24.90 0.15 -13.37
CA LYS A 142 24.35 0.38 -14.72
C LYS A 142 22.97 -0.25 -14.90
N GLY A 143 22.59 -1.20 -14.05
CA GLY A 143 21.27 -1.81 -14.11
C GLY A 143 20.98 -2.62 -12.85
N SER A 144 19.69 -2.68 -12.51
CA SER A 144 19.15 -3.57 -11.49
C SER A 144 17.94 -4.28 -12.10
N HIS A 145 17.92 -5.60 -12.02
CA HIS A 145 16.88 -6.42 -12.63
C HIS A 145 16.36 -7.46 -11.63
N PRO A 146 15.03 -7.55 -11.49
CA PRO A 146 14.44 -8.62 -10.70
C PRO A 146 14.75 -9.97 -11.33
N CYS A 147 14.94 -10.99 -10.50
CA CYS A 147 15.17 -12.35 -10.91
C CYS A 147 13.96 -13.23 -10.59
N ALA A 148 13.67 -14.17 -11.48
CA ALA A 148 12.74 -15.24 -11.17
C ALA A 148 13.42 -16.25 -10.23
N LEU A 149 12.68 -16.68 -9.23
CA LEU A 149 13.07 -17.72 -8.28
C LEU A 149 12.23 -18.95 -8.57
N TRP A 150 12.87 -20.08 -8.80
CA TRP A 150 12.15 -21.31 -9.05
C TRP A 150 12.93 -22.54 -8.58
N GLN A 151 12.22 -23.61 -8.30
CA GLN A 151 12.80 -24.85 -7.83
C GLN A 151 12.85 -25.86 -8.97
N ARG A 152 14.00 -26.43 -9.18
CA ARG A 152 14.18 -27.50 -10.16
C ARG A 152 13.53 -28.79 -9.66
N SER A 153 13.06 -29.63 -10.59
CA SER A 153 12.71 -31.03 -10.28
C SER A 153 13.92 -31.72 -9.63
N GLY A 154 13.79 -32.05 -8.34
CA GLY A 154 14.89 -32.54 -7.52
C GLY A 154 15.30 -31.65 -6.34
N GLY A 155 14.64 -30.47 -6.21
CA GLY A 155 14.70 -29.66 -5.00
C GLY A 155 15.63 -28.44 -5.03
N ALA A 156 16.57 -28.37 -6.00
CA ALA A 156 17.53 -27.26 -6.05
C ALA A 156 16.90 -25.92 -6.44
N TRP A 157 17.20 -24.86 -5.68
CA TRP A 157 16.76 -23.50 -5.96
C TRP A 157 17.61 -22.81 -7.02
N ARG A 158 16.98 -22.07 -7.89
CA ARG A 158 17.62 -21.35 -9.00
C ARG A 158 17.18 -19.90 -9.08
N ILE A 159 18.13 -19.04 -9.47
CA ILE A 159 17.89 -17.64 -9.81
C ILE A 159 18.03 -17.50 -11.32
N GLU A 160 17.06 -16.86 -11.96
CA GLU A 160 17.10 -16.55 -13.39
C GLU A 160 16.72 -15.09 -13.61
N PRO A 161 17.58 -14.27 -14.25
CA PRO A 161 17.21 -12.89 -14.64
C PRO A 161 16.01 -12.91 -15.58
N VAL A 162 15.02 -12.07 -15.29
CA VAL A 162 13.76 -12.03 -16.07
C VAL A 162 13.97 -11.47 -17.47
N GLN A 163 15.04 -10.71 -17.70
CA GLN A 163 15.37 -10.11 -18.98
C GLN A 163 16.73 -10.59 -19.51
N ASN A 164 16.79 -10.86 -20.83
CA ASN A 164 18.05 -11.12 -21.51
C ASN A 164 18.84 -9.80 -21.60
N TRP A 165 20.01 -9.77 -20.98
CA TRP A 165 20.94 -8.66 -21.07
C TRP A 165 22.19 -9.07 -21.80
N ASP A 166 22.59 -8.26 -22.77
CA ASP A 166 23.90 -8.41 -23.42
C ASP A 166 24.93 -7.76 -22.46
N ALA A 167 25.47 -8.56 -21.55
CA ALA A 167 26.54 -8.10 -20.70
C ALA A 167 27.79 -7.96 -21.56
N ALA A 168 28.16 -6.73 -21.88
CA ALA A 168 29.50 -6.46 -22.41
C ALA A 168 30.51 -7.11 -21.44
N SER A 169 31.50 -7.79 -21.99
CA SER A 169 32.51 -8.60 -21.28
C SER A 169 33.34 -7.88 -20.19
N THR A 170 33.06 -6.60 -19.97
CA THR A 170 33.75 -5.72 -19.00
C THR A 170 32.91 -5.37 -17.78
N ARG A 171 31.69 -5.91 -17.66
CA ARG A 171 30.77 -5.56 -16.54
C ARG A 171 30.81 -6.64 -15.49
N HIS A 172 30.86 -6.22 -14.23
CA HIS A 172 30.76 -7.10 -13.09
C HIS A 172 29.30 -7.37 -12.75
N ILE A 173 28.94 -8.60 -12.47
CA ILE A 173 27.56 -9.02 -12.18
C ILE A 173 27.49 -9.56 -10.76
N TYR A 174 26.52 -9.03 -10.01
CA TYR A 174 26.21 -9.47 -8.66
C TYR A 174 24.75 -9.90 -8.59
N PHE A 175 24.46 -10.95 -7.81
CA PHE A 175 23.12 -11.27 -7.37
C PHE A 175 22.99 -10.96 -5.89
N TYR A 176 22.03 -10.16 -5.53
CA TYR A 176 21.57 -10.05 -4.14
C TYR A 176 20.42 -11.01 -3.92
N VAL A 177 20.50 -11.82 -2.89
CA VAL A 177 19.49 -12.84 -2.56
C VAL A 177 19.07 -12.70 -1.12
N GLU A 178 17.75 -12.67 -0.89
CA GLU A 178 17.14 -12.78 0.43
C GLU A 178 16.52 -14.17 0.58
N TYR A 179 16.75 -14.82 1.72
CA TYR A 179 16.36 -16.21 1.94
C TYR A 179 16.21 -16.55 3.41
N THR A 180 15.51 -17.68 3.68
CA THR A 180 15.52 -18.34 4.98
C THR A 180 16.43 -19.56 4.96
N LYS A 181 16.83 -20.03 6.15
CA LYS A 181 17.62 -21.25 6.36
C LYS A 181 16.79 -22.33 7.04
N ASN A 182 17.20 -23.59 6.80
CA ASN A 182 16.71 -24.77 7.51
C ASN A 182 17.10 -24.76 9.00
#